data_830b8da15784fa5c566594fa4a2e0d9c
#
_entry.id   830b8da15784fa5c566594fa4a2e0d9c
#
_cell.length_a   1.000
_cell.length_b   1.000
_cell.length_c   1.000
_cell.angle_alpha   90.00
_cell.angle_beta   90.00
_cell.angle_gamma   90.00
#
_symmetry.space_group_name_H-M   'P 1'
#
loop_
_entity.id
_entity.type
_entity.pdbx_description
1 polymer ?
#
loop_
_entity_poly.entity_id
_entity_poly.type
_entity_poly.pdbx_seq_one_letter_code
_entity_poly.pdbx_strand_id
1 'polypeptide(L)'
;MKQLLLSALTSCALVLLLMLRPVTTLAQVPNRAPVPAEAYKVSAEVDTMQGWHRGGAGTLNFSQVSLSNWAAGGQSSLSLLAIGNAYTHYKEGVHSFDAAADLVYGLLKPGKSRLRKNDDRLELNSRYGRQFTNVLSYAAQLNLKTQLTPTTDIEKPDSLLSRFFAPAFILASVGIEYKPTERFSLFLSPATGKFTIVGDQTLADAGAFGVRAARRGPDGLPIAGTGERLREEMGAYLNARLRQPIMENVTYQSRLELFSNYFHNPQNVDVNWENLLDFKINKFFSANVAATLVYDDDILVPIRHTDQPDTRGKRIQFKETLGLGLTYKF
;
A
#
# COMPACT_ATOMS: atom_id res chain seq x y z
N MET A 1 24.07 -11.31 21.47
CA MET A 1 23.64 -11.49 20.08
C MET A 1 22.68 -12.66 19.87
N LYS A 2 22.96 -13.88 20.35
CA LYS A 2 22.02 -15.04 20.22
C LYS A 2 20.67 -14.84 20.91
N GLN A 3 20.60 -14.19 22.06
CA GLN A 3 19.34 -13.96 22.79
C GLN A 3 18.44 -12.90 22.13
N LEU A 4 18.99 -11.88 21.47
CA LEU A 4 18.23 -10.90 20.68
C LEU A 4 17.66 -11.50 19.40
N LEU A 5 18.35 -12.43 18.78
CA LEU A 5 17.85 -13.17 17.62
C LEU A 5 16.72 -14.14 17.99
N LEU A 6 16.82 -14.78 19.16
CA LEU A 6 15.76 -15.68 19.65
C LEU A 6 14.48 -14.91 20.02
N SER A 7 14.61 -13.72 20.62
CA SER A 7 13.45 -12.88 20.96
C SER A 7 12.77 -12.29 19.70
N ALA A 8 13.52 -11.95 18.68
CA ALA A 8 12.96 -11.49 17.38
C ALA A 8 12.25 -12.63 16.65
N LEU A 9 12.80 -13.85 16.66
CA LEU A 9 12.18 -15.03 16.06
C LEU A 9 10.92 -15.47 16.81
N THR A 10 10.91 -15.41 18.15
CA THR A 10 9.72 -15.72 18.95
C THR A 10 8.63 -14.66 18.78
N SER A 11 8.96 -13.38 18.66
CA SER A 11 8.00 -12.32 18.34
C SER A 11 7.40 -12.47 16.93
N CYS A 12 8.21 -12.84 15.96
CA CYS A 12 7.73 -13.10 14.59
C CYS A 12 6.85 -14.38 14.52
N ALA A 13 7.21 -15.42 15.24
CA ALA A 13 6.41 -16.65 15.34
C ALA A 13 5.09 -16.43 16.11
N LEU A 14 5.08 -15.58 17.13
CA LEU A 14 3.87 -15.22 17.87
C LEU A 14 2.91 -14.37 17.03
N VAL A 15 3.43 -13.46 16.20
CA VAL A 15 2.64 -12.70 15.23
C VAL A 15 2.08 -13.62 14.15
N LEU A 16 2.84 -14.61 13.69
CA LEU A 16 2.39 -15.61 12.72
C LEU A 16 1.32 -16.56 13.31
N LEU A 17 1.44 -16.94 14.58
CA LEU A 17 0.48 -17.83 15.26
C LEU A 17 -0.84 -17.13 15.64
N LEU A 18 -0.80 -15.82 15.92
CA LEU A 18 -2.00 -15.00 16.16
C LEU A 18 -2.81 -14.76 14.87
N MET A 19 -2.20 -14.95 13.70
CA MET A 19 -2.81 -14.75 12.40
C MET A 19 -3.56 -15.99 11.87
N LEU A 20 -3.49 -17.15 12.53
CA LEU A 20 -4.15 -18.40 12.11
C LEU A 20 -5.62 -18.53 12.53
N ARG A 21 -6.26 -17.48 13.03
CA ARG A 21 -7.72 -17.49 13.20
C ARG A 21 -8.40 -17.05 11.91
N PRO A 22 -9.34 -17.81 11.35
CA PRO A 22 -10.08 -17.40 10.18
C PRO A 22 -10.94 -16.19 10.52
N VAL A 23 -10.46 -15.00 10.17
CA VAL A 23 -11.29 -13.80 10.17
C VAL A 23 -12.01 -13.76 8.84
N THR A 24 -13.24 -14.26 8.82
CA THR A 24 -14.14 -14.10 7.70
C THR A 24 -14.68 -12.68 7.65
N THR A 25 -13.90 -11.76 7.11
CA THR A 25 -14.38 -10.42 6.77
C THR A 25 -13.80 -10.01 5.42
N LEU A 26 -14.62 -10.20 4.38
CA LEU A 26 -14.38 -9.60 3.06
C LEU A 26 -14.75 -8.10 3.13
N ALA A 27 -13.92 -7.29 3.77
CA ALA A 27 -13.97 -5.84 3.58
C ALA A 27 -13.23 -5.52 2.29
N GLN A 28 -13.86 -4.82 1.35
CA GLN A 28 -13.16 -4.23 0.21
C GLN A 28 -12.34 -3.05 0.72
N VAL A 29 -11.08 -3.32 0.97
CA VAL A 29 -10.04 -2.35 1.31
C VAL A 29 -9.56 -1.69 0.01
N PRO A 30 -9.25 -0.38 -0.01
CA PRO A 30 -8.39 0.16 -1.06
C PRO A 30 -7.09 -0.65 -1.06
N ASN A 31 -6.93 -1.44 -2.09
CA ASN A 31 -6.03 -2.56 -2.16
C ASN A 31 -4.58 -2.03 -2.27
N ARG A 32 -3.75 -2.21 -1.25
CA ARG A 32 -2.31 -2.00 -1.32
C ARG A 32 -1.62 -3.34 -1.53
N ALA A 33 -1.19 -3.64 -2.75
CA ALA A 33 -0.22 -4.68 -2.95
C ALA A 33 1.15 -4.19 -2.45
N PRO A 34 1.96 -5.04 -1.81
CA PRO A 34 3.30 -4.68 -1.39
C PRO A 34 4.15 -4.35 -2.62
N VAL A 35 4.99 -3.33 -2.48
CA VAL A 35 6.00 -3.01 -3.48
C VAL A 35 6.96 -4.21 -3.58
N PRO A 36 7.32 -4.68 -4.77
CA PRO A 36 8.24 -5.80 -4.92
C PRO A 36 9.56 -5.54 -4.20
N ALA A 37 10.11 -6.58 -3.56
CA ALA A 37 11.40 -6.54 -2.86
C ALA A 37 12.54 -5.97 -3.72
N GLU A 38 12.42 -6.15 -5.01
CA GLU A 38 13.39 -5.71 -6.01
C GLU A 38 13.47 -4.20 -6.14
N ALA A 39 12.36 -3.49 -5.99
CA ALA A 39 12.31 -2.02 -5.99
C ALA A 39 13.16 -1.41 -4.87
N TYR A 40 13.25 -2.10 -3.73
CA TYR A 40 14.07 -1.67 -2.60
C TYR A 40 15.53 -2.16 -2.69
N LYS A 41 15.83 -3.22 -3.46
CA LYS A 41 17.21 -3.72 -3.61
C LYS A 41 18.14 -2.71 -4.23
N VAL A 42 17.63 -2.00 -5.19
CA VAL A 42 18.44 -1.10 -6.00
C VAL A 42 18.78 0.18 -5.25
N SER A 43 17.89 0.68 -4.39
CA SER A 43 18.19 1.89 -3.62
C SER A 43 19.36 1.72 -2.64
N ALA A 44 19.65 0.51 -2.15
CA ALA A 44 20.71 0.29 -1.16
C ALA A 44 22.11 0.22 -1.81
N GLU A 45 22.28 -0.45 -2.95
CA GLU A 45 23.58 -0.54 -3.65
C GLU A 45 23.94 0.74 -4.40
N VAL A 46 22.93 1.48 -4.86
CA VAL A 46 23.08 2.69 -5.68
C VAL A 46 23.30 3.95 -4.82
N ASP A 47 22.95 3.93 -3.53
CA ASP A 47 22.99 5.12 -2.66
C ASP A 47 24.43 5.65 -2.38
N THR A 48 25.45 4.83 -2.60
CA THR A 48 26.86 5.24 -2.50
C THR A 48 27.45 5.74 -3.82
N MET A 49 26.80 5.43 -4.96
CA MET A 49 27.30 5.77 -6.28
C MET A 49 26.96 7.22 -6.65
N GLN A 50 27.93 7.95 -7.17
CA GLN A 50 27.75 9.31 -7.70
C GLN A 50 27.09 9.28 -9.09
N GLY A 51 26.31 10.31 -9.41
CA GLY A 51 25.64 10.47 -10.70
C GLY A 51 24.24 9.81 -10.76
N TRP A 52 23.75 9.61 -11.97
CA TRP A 52 22.43 9.04 -12.24
C TRP A 52 22.48 7.53 -12.38
N HIS A 53 21.62 6.85 -11.63
CA HIS A 53 21.40 5.41 -11.69
C HIS A 53 19.92 5.12 -11.91
N ARG A 54 19.60 4.19 -12.79
CA ARG A 54 18.23 3.84 -13.18
C ARG A 54 18.09 2.34 -13.23
N GLY A 55 16.88 1.86 -13.01
CA GLY A 55 16.55 0.46 -13.18
C GLY A 55 15.10 0.19 -12.89
N GLY A 56 14.75 -1.09 -12.94
CA GLY A 56 13.41 -1.52 -12.69
C GLY A 56 13.28 -3.03 -12.64
N ALA A 57 12.08 -3.47 -12.28
CA ALA A 57 11.71 -4.87 -12.27
C ALA A 57 10.25 -5.03 -12.68
N GLY A 58 9.96 -6.09 -13.42
CA GLY A 58 8.62 -6.55 -13.72
C GLY A 58 8.41 -7.96 -13.19
N THR A 59 7.29 -8.21 -12.53
CA THR A 59 6.90 -9.52 -12.02
C THR A 59 5.50 -9.87 -12.50
N LEU A 60 5.33 -11.08 -13.00
CA LEU A 60 4.04 -11.63 -13.40
C LEU A 60 3.75 -12.87 -12.56
N ASN A 61 2.72 -12.78 -11.73
CA ASN A 61 2.23 -13.88 -10.92
C ASN A 61 0.98 -14.47 -11.56
N PHE A 62 0.96 -15.79 -11.69
CA PHE A 62 -0.17 -16.56 -12.23
C PHE A 62 -0.60 -17.61 -11.21
N SER A 63 -1.90 -17.74 -11.01
CA SER A 63 -2.48 -18.79 -10.17
C SER A 63 -3.74 -19.33 -10.83
N GLN A 64 -3.85 -20.67 -10.89
CA GLN A 64 -5.01 -21.35 -11.45
C GLN A 64 -5.44 -22.48 -10.51
N VAL A 65 -6.74 -22.55 -10.24
CA VAL A 65 -7.40 -23.70 -9.65
C VAL A 65 -8.37 -24.24 -10.69
N SER A 66 -8.23 -25.50 -11.08
CA SER A 66 -9.13 -26.18 -12.02
C SER A 66 -9.76 -27.40 -11.35
N LEU A 67 -11.08 -27.42 -11.25
CA LEU A 67 -11.83 -28.50 -10.63
C LEU A 67 -12.72 -29.16 -11.69
N SER A 68 -12.61 -30.50 -11.83
CA SER A 68 -13.48 -31.32 -12.68
C SER A 68 -13.98 -32.48 -11.86
N ASN A 69 -15.30 -32.63 -11.79
CA ASN A 69 -15.98 -33.71 -11.02
C ASN A 69 -15.54 -33.78 -9.54
N TRP A 70 -15.20 -32.63 -8.95
CA TRP A 70 -14.70 -32.52 -7.58
C TRP A 70 -15.84 -32.47 -6.57
N ALA A 71 -15.99 -33.54 -5.74
CA ALA A 71 -17.11 -33.71 -4.83
C ALA A 71 -17.01 -32.91 -3.52
N ALA A 72 -15.78 -32.48 -3.12
CA ALA A 72 -15.56 -31.83 -1.83
C ALA A 72 -15.87 -30.30 -1.80
N GLY A 73 -16.52 -29.78 -2.86
CA GLY A 73 -16.84 -28.35 -2.96
C GLY A 73 -15.68 -27.51 -3.50
N GLY A 74 -15.88 -26.18 -3.59
CA GLY A 74 -14.93 -25.24 -4.18
C GLY A 74 -15.32 -24.83 -5.60
N GLN A 75 -14.58 -23.89 -6.17
CA GLN A 75 -14.76 -23.44 -7.56
C GLN A 75 -13.42 -23.24 -8.27
N SER A 76 -13.42 -23.48 -9.57
CA SER A 76 -12.26 -23.15 -10.41
C SER A 76 -11.97 -21.66 -10.33
N SER A 77 -10.74 -21.25 -10.42
CA SER A 77 -10.37 -19.83 -10.44
C SER A 77 -9.11 -19.60 -11.28
N LEU A 78 -9.01 -18.40 -11.83
CA LEU A 78 -7.85 -17.92 -12.55
C LEU A 78 -7.48 -16.55 -11.97
N SER A 79 -6.23 -16.36 -11.58
CA SER A 79 -5.70 -15.09 -11.10
C SER A 79 -4.43 -14.72 -11.83
N LEU A 80 -4.32 -13.46 -12.20
CA LEU A 80 -3.16 -12.85 -12.81
C LEU A 80 -2.83 -11.57 -12.05
N LEU A 81 -1.57 -11.40 -11.62
CA LEU A 81 -1.10 -10.19 -10.96
C LEU A 81 0.19 -9.73 -11.64
N ALA A 82 0.13 -8.55 -12.25
CA ALA A 82 1.27 -7.85 -12.81
C ALA A 82 1.78 -6.80 -11.82
N ILE A 83 3.08 -6.77 -11.59
CA ILE A 83 3.76 -5.80 -10.73
C ILE A 83 4.90 -5.21 -11.54
N GLY A 84 4.97 -3.90 -11.63
CA GLY A 84 6.04 -3.15 -12.27
C GLY A 84 6.63 -2.12 -11.33
N ASN A 85 7.94 -1.98 -11.36
CA ASN A 85 8.65 -0.94 -10.65
C ASN A 85 9.70 -0.33 -11.57
N ALA A 86 9.80 1.00 -11.58
CA ALA A 86 10.90 1.73 -12.20
C ALA A 86 11.39 2.79 -11.23
N TYR A 87 12.70 3.03 -11.20
CA TYR A 87 13.27 4.02 -10.29
C TYR A 87 14.43 4.75 -10.97
N THR A 88 14.71 5.92 -10.45
CA THR A 88 15.93 6.68 -10.73
C THR A 88 16.50 7.24 -9.43
N HIS A 89 17.80 7.17 -9.30
CA HIS A 89 18.55 7.72 -8.19
C HIS A 89 19.64 8.65 -8.73
N TYR A 90 19.82 9.79 -8.10
CA TYR A 90 20.91 10.74 -8.37
C TYR A 90 21.60 11.13 -7.08
N LYS A 91 22.92 11.14 -7.09
CA LYS A 91 23.72 11.62 -5.97
C LYS A 91 24.88 12.46 -6.46
N GLU A 92 25.05 13.61 -5.84
CA GLU A 92 26.20 14.51 -6.06
C GLU A 92 26.56 15.21 -4.76
N GLY A 93 27.75 14.89 -4.23
CA GLY A 93 28.21 15.39 -2.95
C GLY A 93 27.21 15.10 -1.83
N VAL A 94 26.65 16.17 -1.24
CA VAL A 94 25.67 16.07 -0.14
C VAL A 94 24.22 16.00 -0.62
N HIS A 95 23.96 16.10 -1.92
CA HIS A 95 22.64 16.12 -2.51
C HIS A 95 22.27 14.74 -3.04
N SER A 96 21.02 14.33 -2.81
CA SER A 96 20.45 13.13 -3.39
C SER A 96 19.02 13.38 -3.90
N PHE A 97 18.66 12.71 -4.97
CA PHE A 97 17.30 12.72 -5.51
C PHE A 97 16.90 11.29 -5.89
N ASP A 98 15.76 10.87 -5.42
CA ASP A 98 15.17 9.56 -5.70
C ASP A 98 13.80 9.76 -6.32
N ALA A 99 13.50 9.03 -7.38
CA ALA A 99 12.13 8.92 -7.89
C ALA A 99 11.84 7.46 -8.22
N ALA A 100 10.63 7.01 -7.91
CA ALA A 100 10.15 5.68 -8.21
C ALA A 100 8.69 5.69 -8.65
N ALA A 101 8.36 4.78 -9.57
CA ALA A 101 7.01 4.49 -10.01
C ALA A 101 6.72 3.01 -9.77
N ASP A 102 5.68 2.73 -9.02
CA ASP A 102 5.21 1.39 -8.69
C ASP A 102 3.82 1.17 -9.26
N LEU A 103 3.66 0.11 -10.04
CA LEU A 103 2.43 -0.31 -10.65
C LEU A 103 2.06 -1.71 -10.19
N VAL A 104 0.82 -1.89 -9.75
CA VAL A 104 0.25 -3.21 -9.46
C VAL A 104 -1.10 -3.30 -10.14
N TYR A 105 -1.31 -4.37 -10.91
CA TYR A 105 -2.59 -4.61 -11.58
C TYR A 105 -2.96 -6.09 -11.52
N GLY A 106 -4.07 -6.41 -10.89
CA GLY A 106 -4.51 -7.77 -10.65
C GLY A 106 -5.89 -8.05 -11.23
N LEU A 107 -6.05 -9.22 -11.83
CA LEU A 107 -7.28 -9.75 -12.39
C LEU A 107 -7.60 -11.10 -11.77
N LEU A 108 -8.86 -11.32 -11.46
CA LEU A 108 -9.38 -12.57 -10.91
C LEU A 108 -10.67 -12.99 -11.65
N LYS A 109 -10.73 -14.25 -12.06
CA LYS A 109 -11.92 -14.89 -12.61
C LYS A 109 -12.30 -16.08 -11.73
N PRO A 110 -13.24 -15.91 -10.78
CA PRO A 110 -13.72 -17.02 -9.95
C PRO A 110 -14.81 -17.80 -10.68
N GLY A 111 -14.61 -19.10 -10.87
CA GLY A 111 -15.54 -20.02 -11.51
C GLY A 111 -16.03 -19.58 -12.89
N LYS A 112 -17.33 -19.52 -13.05
CA LYS A 112 -18.02 -19.03 -14.26
C LYS A 112 -18.30 -17.52 -14.23
N SER A 113 -17.90 -16.82 -13.16
CA SER A 113 -18.12 -15.39 -12.99
C SER A 113 -17.32 -14.58 -14.00
N ARG A 114 -17.68 -13.30 -14.17
CA ARG A 114 -16.94 -12.36 -15.02
C ARG A 114 -15.54 -12.13 -14.46
N LEU A 115 -14.61 -11.86 -15.35
CA LEU A 115 -13.27 -11.37 -14.98
C LEU A 115 -13.45 -10.04 -14.24
N ARG A 116 -12.80 -9.91 -13.08
CA ARG A 116 -12.84 -8.72 -12.25
C ARG A 116 -11.46 -8.32 -11.78
N LYS A 117 -11.30 -7.06 -11.51
CA LYS A 117 -10.12 -6.51 -10.87
C LYS A 117 -10.08 -6.93 -9.40
N ASN A 118 -8.92 -7.39 -8.93
CA ASN A 118 -8.67 -7.69 -7.52
C ASN A 118 -7.53 -6.88 -6.93
N ASP A 119 -6.74 -6.22 -7.79
CA ASP A 119 -5.73 -5.24 -7.37
C ASP A 119 -5.55 -4.16 -8.44
N ASP A 120 -5.30 -2.92 -8.02
CA ASP A 120 -5.04 -1.80 -8.94
C ASP A 120 -4.42 -0.65 -8.15
N ARG A 121 -3.15 -0.36 -8.44
CA ARG A 121 -2.43 0.71 -7.78
C ARG A 121 -1.34 1.28 -8.69
N LEU A 122 -1.33 2.59 -8.79
CA LEU A 122 -0.20 3.37 -9.26
C LEU A 122 0.31 4.22 -8.09
N GLU A 123 1.58 4.09 -7.78
CA GLU A 123 2.26 4.91 -6.76
C GLU A 123 3.49 5.58 -7.37
N LEU A 124 3.55 6.90 -7.26
CA LEU A 124 4.70 7.70 -7.67
C LEU A 124 5.32 8.32 -6.42
N ASN A 125 6.60 8.09 -6.25
CA ASN A 125 7.39 8.60 -5.14
C ASN A 125 8.49 9.49 -5.67
N SER A 126 8.73 10.63 -5.01
CA SER A 126 9.87 11.48 -5.26
C SER A 126 10.42 11.98 -3.93
N ARG A 127 11.74 11.98 -3.80
CA ARG A 127 12.44 12.43 -2.61
C ARG A 127 13.69 13.21 -3.01
N TYR A 128 13.85 14.38 -2.42
CA TYR A 128 15.10 15.14 -2.44
C TYR A 128 15.70 15.13 -1.03
N GLY A 129 17.00 14.90 -0.92
CA GLY A 129 17.75 14.90 0.33
C GLY A 129 18.98 15.80 0.26
N ARG A 130 19.28 16.50 1.35
CA ARG A 130 20.54 17.21 1.57
C ARG A 130 21.18 16.76 2.86
N GLN A 131 22.27 16.02 2.76
CA GLN A 131 23.00 15.46 3.89
C GLN A 131 23.72 16.58 4.66
N PHE A 132 23.61 16.57 5.98
CA PHE A 132 24.32 17.50 6.86
C PHE A 132 25.18 16.79 7.93
N THR A 133 24.97 15.48 8.16
CA THR A 133 25.90 14.58 8.85
C THR A 133 25.95 13.25 8.09
N ASN A 134 26.84 12.34 8.50
CA ASN A 134 26.96 11.02 7.84
C ASN A 134 25.67 10.18 7.90
N VAL A 135 24.73 10.49 8.78
CA VAL A 135 23.51 9.71 9.01
C VAL A 135 22.23 10.55 8.97
N LEU A 136 22.35 11.89 8.89
CA LEU A 136 21.21 12.80 8.92
C LEU A 136 21.17 13.67 7.66
N SER A 137 19.97 13.81 7.10
CA SER A 137 19.67 14.65 5.94
C SER A 137 18.40 15.46 6.17
N TYR A 138 18.36 16.70 5.70
CA TYR A 138 17.10 17.36 5.40
C TYR A 138 16.49 16.68 4.20
N ALA A 139 15.20 16.41 4.23
CA ALA A 139 14.53 15.76 3.12
C ALA A 139 13.15 16.38 2.83
N ALA A 140 12.83 16.43 1.53
CA ALA A 140 11.49 16.73 1.03
C ALA A 140 10.99 15.50 0.27
N GLN A 141 9.73 15.10 0.49
CA GLN A 141 9.11 13.94 -0.15
C GLN A 141 7.79 14.34 -0.77
N LEU A 142 7.50 13.76 -1.93
CA LEU A 142 6.21 13.82 -2.60
C LEU A 142 5.80 12.38 -2.95
N ASN A 143 4.62 11.98 -2.51
CA ASN A 143 4.03 10.70 -2.85
C ASN A 143 2.66 10.93 -3.48
N LEU A 144 2.36 10.23 -4.57
CA LEU A 144 1.04 10.18 -5.19
C LEU A 144 0.61 8.72 -5.30
N LYS A 145 -0.57 8.39 -4.79
CA LYS A 145 -1.19 7.06 -4.92
C LYS A 145 -2.55 7.20 -5.58
N THR A 146 -2.83 6.39 -6.59
CA THR A 146 -4.15 6.32 -7.23
C THR A 146 -4.42 4.93 -7.81
N GLN A 147 -5.57 4.74 -8.39
CA GLN A 147 -5.97 3.58 -9.18
C GLN A 147 -6.06 3.95 -10.66
N LEU A 148 -5.94 2.95 -11.56
CA LEU A 148 -5.97 3.17 -13.00
C LEU A 148 -7.35 2.97 -13.61
N THR A 149 -8.09 1.96 -13.13
CA THR A 149 -9.34 1.52 -13.77
C THR A 149 -10.52 1.54 -12.81
N PRO A 150 -11.76 1.66 -13.30
CA PRO A 150 -12.95 1.61 -12.46
C PRO A 150 -13.09 0.27 -11.72
N THR A 151 -13.60 0.33 -10.49
CA THR A 151 -14.05 -0.81 -9.71
C THR A 151 -15.52 -0.61 -9.36
N THR A 152 -16.34 -1.63 -9.61
CA THR A 152 -17.75 -1.65 -9.24
C THR A 152 -17.99 -2.67 -8.13
N ASP A 153 -19.08 -2.50 -7.41
CA ASP A 153 -19.52 -3.45 -6.40
C ASP A 153 -19.86 -4.80 -7.05
N ILE A 154 -19.57 -5.91 -6.35
CA ILE A 154 -19.81 -7.27 -6.85
C ILE A 154 -21.28 -7.58 -6.84
N GLU A 155 -22.01 -7.14 -5.82
CA GLU A 155 -23.44 -7.39 -5.62
C GLU A 155 -24.30 -6.36 -6.36
N LYS A 156 -23.74 -5.16 -6.59
CA LYS A 156 -24.39 -4.05 -7.28
C LYS A 156 -23.49 -3.52 -8.39
N PRO A 157 -23.44 -4.16 -9.57
CA PRO A 157 -22.51 -3.82 -10.65
C PRO A 157 -22.60 -2.36 -11.15
N ASP A 158 -23.73 -1.71 -10.95
CA ASP A 158 -23.94 -0.29 -11.29
C ASP A 158 -23.39 0.68 -10.23
N SER A 159 -22.99 0.16 -9.05
CA SER A 159 -22.40 0.96 -7.98
C SER A 159 -20.89 1.08 -8.18
N LEU A 160 -20.43 2.28 -8.53
CA LEU A 160 -19.02 2.60 -8.63
C LEU A 160 -18.41 2.67 -7.23
N LEU A 161 -17.27 2.00 -7.02
CA LEU A 161 -16.50 2.03 -5.76
C LEU A 161 -15.25 2.89 -5.88
N SER A 162 -14.60 2.89 -7.05
CA SER A 162 -13.41 3.69 -7.32
C SER A 162 -13.13 3.77 -8.81
N ARG A 163 -12.32 4.76 -9.23
CA ARG A 163 -11.82 4.92 -10.61
C ARG A 163 -10.54 5.75 -10.60
N PHE A 164 -9.99 6.06 -11.77
CA PHE A 164 -8.82 6.92 -11.90
C PHE A 164 -9.02 8.26 -11.19
N PHE A 165 -8.10 8.65 -10.32
CA PHE A 165 -8.17 9.81 -9.45
C PHE A 165 -9.45 9.89 -8.56
N ALA A 166 -10.05 8.74 -8.28
CA ALA A 166 -11.15 8.62 -7.33
C ALA A 166 -11.04 7.28 -6.55
N PRO A 167 -10.09 7.23 -5.55
CA PRO A 167 -9.31 8.33 -4.98
C PRO A 167 -7.94 8.55 -5.63
N ALA A 168 -7.39 9.76 -5.46
CA ALA A 168 -5.96 10.00 -5.48
C ALA A 168 -5.52 10.59 -4.13
N PHE A 169 -4.44 10.04 -3.57
CA PHE A 169 -3.83 10.52 -2.34
C PHE A 169 -2.48 11.15 -2.67
N ILE A 170 -2.31 12.41 -2.29
CA ILE A 170 -1.05 13.13 -2.43
C ILE A 170 -0.53 13.45 -1.03
N LEU A 171 0.74 13.15 -0.78
CA LEU A 171 1.41 13.45 0.48
C LEU A 171 2.68 14.22 0.15
N ALA A 172 2.76 15.47 0.65
CA ALA A 172 3.90 16.34 0.49
C ALA A 172 4.48 16.66 1.87
N SER A 173 5.75 16.35 2.09
CA SER A 173 6.37 16.41 3.42
C SER A 173 7.75 17.02 3.36
N VAL A 174 8.12 17.78 4.40
CA VAL A 174 9.49 18.25 4.64
C VAL A 174 9.91 17.88 6.07
N GLY A 175 11.12 17.39 6.22
CA GLY A 175 11.57 16.89 7.51
C GLY A 175 13.03 16.47 7.53
N ILE A 176 13.35 15.61 8.50
CA ILE A 176 14.69 15.06 8.71
C ILE A 176 14.64 13.56 8.51
N GLU A 177 15.59 13.06 7.74
CA GLU A 177 15.82 11.63 7.58
C GLU A 177 17.04 11.20 8.37
N TYR A 178 16.89 10.15 9.16
CA TYR A 178 17.94 9.43 9.86
C TYR A 178 18.20 8.10 9.17
N LYS A 179 19.36 7.93 8.58
CA LYS A 179 19.80 6.74 7.84
C LYS A 179 21.14 6.24 8.35
N PRO A 180 21.16 5.51 9.49
CA PRO A 180 22.41 5.02 10.09
C PRO A 180 23.05 3.89 9.29
N THR A 181 22.27 3.18 8.49
CA THR A 181 22.71 2.05 7.66
C THR A 181 21.94 2.01 6.35
N GLU A 182 22.46 1.30 5.36
CA GLU A 182 21.76 1.01 4.09
C GLU A 182 20.46 0.19 4.27
N ARG A 183 20.25 -0.37 5.46
CA ARG A 183 19.12 -1.28 5.74
C ARG A 183 17.98 -0.62 6.50
N PHE A 184 18.23 0.54 7.11
CA PHE A 184 17.25 1.23 7.93
C PHE A 184 17.24 2.72 7.62
N SER A 185 16.04 3.27 7.43
CA SER A 185 15.82 4.71 7.37
C SER A 185 14.57 5.09 8.16
N LEU A 186 14.63 6.25 8.80
CA LEU A 186 13.54 6.86 9.52
C LEU A 186 13.42 8.32 9.08
N PHE A 187 12.30 8.66 8.44
CA PHE A 187 11.96 10.02 8.08
C PHE A 187 10.90 10.57 9.03
N LEU A 188 11.18 11.72 9.60
CA LEU A 188 10.29 12.45 10.51
C LEU A 188 9.98 13.80 9.89
N SER A 189 8.70 14.07 9.67
CA SER A 189 8.22 15.33 9.13
C SER A 189 7.22 15.99 10.09
N PRO A 190 7.55 17.16 10.63
CA PRO A 190 6.60 17.97 11.39
C PRO A 190 5.63 18.74 10.51
N ALA A 191 5.89 18.84 9.20
CA ALA A 191 5.06 19.59 8.25
C ALA A 191 4.77 18.72 7.03
N THR A 192 3.62 18.07 7.04
CA THR A 192 3.13 17.21 5.97
C THR A 192 1.71 17.62 5.59
N GLY A 193 1.53 17.94 4.31
CA GLY A 193 0.20 18.06 3.69
C GLY A 193 -0.23 16.70 3.12
N LYS A 194 -1.44 16.25 3.48
CA LYS A 194 -2.10 15.06 2.94
C LYS A 194 -3.36 15.53 2.22
N PHE A 195 -3.43 15.26 0.91
CA PHE A 195 -4.56 15.66 0.07
C PHE A 195 -5.25 14.41 -0.45
N THR A 196 -6.55 14.31 -0.22
CA THR A 196 -7.40 13.26 -0.78
C THR A 196 -8.28 13.85 -1.86
N ILE A 197 -8.09 13.41 -3.10
CA ILE A 197 -8.85 13.87 -4.26
C ILE A 197 -9.83 12.78 -4.67
N VAL A 198 -11.11 13.12 -4.81
CA VAL A 198 -12.14 12.23 -5.33
C VAL A 198 -12.64 12.81 -6.65
N GLY A 199 -12.01 12.40 -7.75
CA GLY A 199 -12.25 12.94 -9.09
C GLY A 199 -13.65 12.66 -9.66
N ASP A 200 -14.42 11.75 -9.04
CA ASP A 200 -15.79 11.40 -9.41
C ASP A 200 -16.81 12.06 -8.47
N GLN A 201 -17.77 12.81 -9.02
CA GLN A 201 -18.72 13.55 -8.22
C GLN A 201 -19.71 12.65 -7.48
N THR A 202 -20.09 11.51 -8.05
CA THR A 202 -21.02 10.56 -7.40
C THR A 202 -20.38 9.97 -6.13
N LEU A 203 -19.10 9.63 -6.20
CA LEU A 203 -18.34 9.17 -5.04
C LEU A 203 -18.13 10.29 -4.02
N ALA A 204 -17.88 11.51 -4.46
CA ALA A 204 -17.75 12.68 -3.59
C ALA A 204 -19.07 12.99 -2.87
N ASP A 205 -20.19 12.94 -3.58
CA ASP A 205 -21.53 13.16 -2.99
C ASP A 205 -21.87 12.08 -1.94
N ALA A 206 -21.36 10.86 -2.11
CA ALA A 206 -21.46 9.79 -1.13
C ALA A 206 -20.50 9.93 0.07
N GLY A 207 -19.58 10.90 0.07
CA GLY A 207 -18.55 11.07 1.10
C GLY A 207 -17.49 9.97 1.06
N ALA A 208 -17.24 9.38 -0.10
CA ALA A 208 -16.26 8.33 -0.25
C ALA A 208 -14.84 8.83 0.09
N PHE A 209 -14.00 7.95 0.65
CA PHE A 209 -12.60 8.24 1.00
C PHE A 209 -12.40 9.38 2.00
N GLY A 210 -13.45 9.71 2.80
CA GLY A 210 -13.38 10.70 3.86
C GLY A 210 -13.56 12.16 3.41
N VAL A 211 -13.93 12.42 2.15
CA VAL A 211 -14.35 13.76 1.74
C VAL A 211 -15.74 14.10 2.31
N ARG A 212 -16.08 15.39 2.40
CA ARG A 212 -17.38 15.81 2.89
C ARG A 212 -18.47 15.44 1.90
N ALA A 213 -19.44 14.62 2.37
CA ALA A 213 -20.60 14.19 1.56
C ALA A 213 -21.47 15.38 1.12
N ALA A 214 -22.32 15.14 0.13
CA ALA A 214 -23.29 16.12 -0.35
C ALA A 214 -24.19 16.66 0.77
N ARG A 215 -24.49 17.95 0.68
CA ARG A 215 -25.45 18.61 1.59
C ARG A 215 -26.82 17.98 1.42
N ARG A 216 -27.61 17.93 2.49
CA ARG A 216 -28.99 17.42 2.44
C ARG A 216 -29.97 18.58 2.24
N GLY A 217 -30.94 18.36 1.38
CA GLY A 217 -32.06 19.28 1.18
C GLY A 217 -33.05 19.23 2.32
N PRO A 218 -34.08 20.08 2.26
CA PRO A 218 -35.20 20.10 3.26
C PRO A 218 -35.93 18.75 3.32
N ASP A 219 -35.94 18.00 2.27
CA ASP A 219 -36.50 16.65 2.14
C ASP A 219 -35.61 15.52 2.72
N GLY A 220 -34.44 15.89 3.26
CA GLY A 220 -33.43 14.98 3.80
C GLY A 220 -32.61 14.22 2.72
N LEU A 221 -32.87 14.46 1.43
CA LEU A 221 -32.13 13.83 0.34
C LEU A 221 -30.82 14.57 0.03
N PRO A 222 -29.77 13.86 -0.43
CA PRO A 222 -28.53 14.51 -0.83
C PRO A 222 -28.73 15.35 -2.08
N ILE A 223 -28.23 16.59 -2.06
CA ILE A 223 -28.23 17.51 -3.20
C ILE A 223 -27.04 17.13 -4.08
N ALA A 224 -27.30 16.54 -5.24
CA ALA A 224 -26.27 16.12 -6.18
C ALA A 224 -25.32 17.26 -6.57
N GLY A 225 -24.03 16.96 -6.67
CA GLY A 225 -23.00 17.92 -7.06
C GLY A 225 -22.50 18.84 -5.94
N THR A 226 -22.95 18.64 -4.70
CA THR A 226 -22.54 19.46 -3.55
C THR A 226 -21.51 18.79 -2.64
N GLY A 227 -21.16 17.52 -2.89
CA GLY A 227 -20.09 16.82 -2.21
C GLY A 227 -18.72 17.42 -2.55
N GLU A 228 -17.85 17.51 -1.56
CA GLU A 228 -16.49 18.02 -1.72
C GLU A 228 -15.61 16.96 -2.40
N ARG A 229 -14.83 17.38 -3.38
CA ARG A 229 -13.93 16.49 -4.13
C ARG A 229 -12.49 16.53 -3.63
N LEU A 230 -12.18 17.38 -2.70
CA LEU A 230 -10.87 17.58 -2.10
C LEU A 230 -11.00 17.59 -0.58
N ARG A 231 -10.15 16.84 0.09
CA ARG A 231 -9.92 16.92 1.52
C ARG A 231 -8.46 17.23 1.75
N GLU A 232 -8.22 18.26 2.55
CA GLU A 232 -6.90 18.75 2.89
C GLU A 232 -6.64 18.50 4.37
N GLU A 233 -5.47 17.97 4.67
CA GLU A 233 -5.02 17.67 6.03
C GLU A 233 -3.58 18.12 6.18
N MET A 234 -3.23 18.61 7.34
CA MET A 234 -1.85 18.98 7.68
C MET A 234 -1.48 18.34 9.03
N GLY A 235 -0.29 17.74 9.09
CA GLY A 235 0.06 16.98 10.27
C GLY A 235 1.51 16.59 10.37
N ALA A 236 1.81 15.79 11.40
CA ALA A 236 3.07 15.08 11.55
C ALA A 236 3.04 13.77 10.78
N TYR A 237 4.18 13.42 10.19
CA TYR A 237 4.34 12.17 9.46
C TYR A 237 5.64 11.48 9.83
N LEU A 238 5.58 10.17 10.00
CA LEU A 238 6.71 9.29 10.21
C LEU A 238 6.70 8.20 9.15
N ASN A 239 7.87 7.94 8.55
CA ASN A 239 8.08 6.82 7.64
C ASN A 239 9.35 6.07 8.06
N ALA A 240 9.18 4.87 8.58
CA ALA A 240 10.28 3.97 8.93
C ALA A 240 10.35 2.84 7.90
N ARG A 241 11.55 2.59 7.39
CA ARG A 241 11.82 1.51 6.44
C ARG A 241 12.94 0.63 6.95
N LEU A 242 12.72 -0.67 6.89
CA LEU A 242 13.69 -1.68 7.23
C LEU A 242 13.80 -2.69 6.09
N ARG A 243 15.03 -3.03 5.74
CA ARG A 243 15.33 -4.12 4.81
C ARG A 243 16.41 -5.00 5.41
N GLN A 244 16.08 -6.23 5.73
CA GLN A 244 16.96 -7.16 6.40
C GLN A 244 17.05 -8.47 5.61
N PRO A 245 18.23 -8.79 5.01
CA PRO A 245 18.52 -10.17 4.59
C PRO A 245 18.48 -11.07 5.84
N ILE A 246 17.60 -12.06 5.83
CA ILE A 246 17.46 -13.05 6.93
C ILE A 246 18.34 -14.26 6.62
N MET A 247 18.35 -14.68 5.37
CA MET A 247 19.15 -15.77 4.82
C MET A 247 19.66 -15.38 3.44
N GLU A 248 20.52 -16.18 2.83
CA GLU A 248 21.12 -15.93 1.51
C GLU A 248 20.11 -15.57 0.42
N ASN A 249 18.95 -16.25 0.41
CA ASN A 249 17.90 -16.06 -0.58
C ASN A 249 16.59 -15.53 0.02
N VAL A 250 16.59 -15.03 1.28
CA VAL A 250 15.41 -14.55 1.96
C VAL A 250 15.64 -13.14 2.47
N THR A 251 14.80 -12.20 2.03
CA THR A 251 14.84 -10.80 2.46
C THR A 251 13.52 -10.41 3.10
N TYR A 252 13.59 -9.86 4.31
CA TYR A 252 12.46 -9.21 4.97
C TYR A 252 12.51 -7.71 4.74
N GLN A 253 11.35 -7.13 4.45
CA GLN A 253 11.17 -5.69 4.31
C GLN A 253 9.96 -5.25 5.10
N SER A 254 10.07 -4.09 5.72
CA SER A 254 8.99 -3.46 6.46
C SER A 254 8.97 -1.97 6.18
N ARG A 255 7.78 -1.43 5.93
CA ARG A 255 7.51 0.01 5.80
C ARG A 255 6.37 0.38 6.71
N LEU A 256 6.65 1.20 7.72
CA LEU A 256 5.66 1.75 8.63
C LEU A 256 5.49 3.24 8.35
N GLU A 257 4.29 3.66 8.04
CA GLU A 257 3.90 5.05 7.87
C GLU A 257 2.87 5.40 8.93
N LEU A 258 3.12 6.50 9.65
CA LEU A 258 2.21 7.08 10.63
C LEU A 258 1.90 8.52 10.25
N PHE A 259 0.63 8.92 10.33
CA PHE A 259 0.22 10.30 10.13
C PHE A 259 -0.74 10.73 11.23
N SER A 260 -0.53 11.92 11.78
CA SER A 260 -1.41 12.52 12.77
C SER A 260 -1.81 13.92 12.31
N ASN A 261 -3.12 14.13 12.14
CA ASN A 261 -3.67 15.40 11.69
C ASN A 261 -3.70 16.42 12.84
N TYR A 262 -3.07 17.58 12.66
CA TYR A 262 -2.99 18.61 13.71
C TYR A 262 -4.32 19.29 14.01
N PHE A 263 -5.20 19.38 13.03
CA PHE A 263 -6.43 20.16 13.11
C PHE A 263 -7.67 19.31 13.38
N HIS A 264 -7.54 17.98 13.24
CA HIS A 264 -8.67 17.09 13.47
C HIS A 264 -8.23 15.83 14.19
N ASN A 265 -8.66 15.70 15.47
CA ASN A 265 -8.37 14.54 16.33
C ASN A 265 -6.87 14.12 16.32
N PRO A 266 -5.93 14.98 16.73
CA PRO A 266 -4.49 14.69 16.62
C PRO A 266 -4.03 13.47 17.42
N GLN A 267 -4.83 12.99 18.39
CA GLN A 267 -4.61 11.75 19.12
C GLN A 267 -4.88 10.49 18.27
N ASN A 268 -5.61 10.62 17.17
CA ASN A 268 -5.85 9.52 16.24
C ASN A 268 -4.74 9.51 15.20
N VAL A 269 -4.02 8.39 15.16
CA VAL A 269 -2.90 8.20 14.25
C VAL A 269 -3.31 7.24 13.15
N ASP A 270 -3.25 7.71 11.91
CA ASP A 270 -3.37 6.84 10.74
C ASP A 270 -2.14 5.96 10.65
N VAL A 271 -2.34 4.67 10.43
CA VAL A 271 -1.28 3.66 10.35
C VAL A 271 -1.36 2.96 9.01
N ASN A 272 -0.23 2.90 8.32
CA ASN A 272 -0.04 2.02 7.18
C ASN A 272 1.25 1.22 7.39
N TRP A 273 1.11 -0.08 7.59
CA TRP A 273 2.24 -0.96 7.85
C TRP A 273 2.28 -2.09 6.82
N GLU A 274 3.29 -2.05 5.98
CA GLU A 274 3.54 -3.03 4.93
C GLU A 274 4.73 -3.91 5.31
N ASN A 275 4.57 -5.22 5.18
CA ASN A 275 5.61 -6.22 5.42
C ASN A 275 5.71 -7.15 4.22
N LEU A 276 6.92 -7.50 3.85
CA LEU A 276 7.21 -8.39 2.74
C LEU A 276 8.35 -9.35 3.11
N LEU A 277 8.10 -10.64 2.93
CA LEU A 277 9.13 -11.68 2.87
C LEU A 277 9.29 -12.09 1.42
N ASP A 278 10.48 -11.91 0.88
CA ASP A 278 10.85 -12.27 -0.47
C ASP A 278 11.82 -13.46 -0.45
N PHE A 279 11.46 -14.51 -1.19
CA PHE A 279 12.22 -15.74 -1.32
C PHE A 279 12.70 -15.86 -2.77
N LYS A 280 13.98 -15.66 -3.01
CA LYS A 280 14.59 -15.83 -4.33
C LYS A 280 14.86 -17.31 -4.57
N ILE A 281 14.10 -17.97 -5.45
CA ILE A 281 14.28 -19.37 -5.81
C ILE A 281 15.44 -19.51 -6.80
N ASN A 282 15.45 -18.67 -7.84
CA ASN A 282 16.55 -18.56 -8.81
C ASN A 282 16.54 -17.18 -9.48
N LYS A 283 17.27 -17.00 -10.60
CA LYS A 283 17.34 -15.70 -11.30
C LYS A 283 16.01 -15.23 -11.93
N PHE A 284 15.04 -16.12 -12.11
CA PHE A 284 13.75 -15.81 -12.72
C PHE A 284 12.56 -16.04 -11.79
N PHE A 285 12.66 -17.01 -10.87
CA PHE A 285 11.55 -17.38 -10.00
C PHE A 285 11.75 -16.83 -8.60
N SER A 286 10.69 -16.25 -8.06
CA SER A 286 10.59 -15.82 -6.65
C SER A 286 9.25 -16.22 -6.06
N ALA A 287 9.25 -16.40 -4.73
CA ALA A 287 8.04 -16.46 -3.93
C ALA A 287 8.00 -15.25 -3.01
N ASN A 288 6.83 -14.74 -2.69
CA ASN A 288 6.68 -13.64 -1.76
C ASN A 288 5.47 -13.84 -0.85
N VAL A 289 5.62 -13.43 0.40
CA VAL A 289 4.53 -13.31 1.37
C VAL A 289 4.47 -11.86 1.81
N ALA A 290 3.34 -11.25 1.61
CA ALA A 290 3.13 -9.86 1.94
C ALA A 290 1.95 -9.69 2.86
N ALA A 291 2.10 -8.81 3.86
CA ALA A 291 1.06 -8.44 4.79
C ALA A 291 0.97 -6.92 4.89
N THR A 292 -0.22 -6.38 4.76
CA THR A 292 -0.49 -4.95 4.90
C THR A 292 -1.57 -4.74 5.95
N LEU A 293 -1.29 -3.85 6.90
CA LEU A 293 -2.23 -3.39 7.90
C LEU A 293 -2.47 -1.90 7.67
N VAL A 294 -3.74 -1.51 7.57
CA VAL A 294 -4.14 -0.11 7.43
C VAL A 294 -5.17 0.23 8.50
N TYR A 295 -4.96 1.33 9.18
CA TYR A 295 -5.95 1.99 10.04
C TYR A 295 -6.00 3.47 9.66
N ASP A 296 -7.19 3.98 9.41
CA ASP A 296 -7.46 5.40 9.17
C ASP A 296 -8.78 5.71 9.87
N ASP A 297 -8.74 6.64 10.83
CA ASP A 297 -9.88 6.98 11.68
C ASP A 297 -11.01 7.68 10.91
N ASP A 298 -10.67 8.27 9.78
CA ASP A 298 -11.60 9.05 8.95
C ASP A 298 -12.27 8.20 7.85
N ILE A 299 -11.79 6.97 7.64
CA ILE A 299 -12.35 6.06 6.63
C ILE A 299 -13.23 5.00 7.29
N LEU A 300 -14.53 5.08 7.02
CA LEU A 300 -15.50 4.08 7.47
C LEU A 300 -15.53 2.89 6.51
N VAL A 301 -15.16 1.72 7.00
CA VAL A 301 -15.22 0.47 6.24
C VAL A 301 -16.54 -0.27 6.49
N PRO A 302 -17.08 -1.00 5.49
CA PRO A 302 -18.27 -1.81 5.67
C PRO A 302 -18.03 -2.91 6.72
N ILE A 303 -18.98 -3.05 7.66
CA ILE A 303 -19.03 -4.13 8.64
C ILE A 303 -20.23 -4.99 8.28
N ARG A 304 -19.97 -6.19 7.76
CA ARG A 304 -21.02 -7.15 7.43
C ARG A 304 -21.51 -7.87 8.68
N HIS A 305 -22.80 -7.99 8.82
CA HIS A 305 -23.47 -8.73 9.89
C HIS A 305 -24.28 -9.88 9.27
N THR A 306 -24.31 -11.03 9.94
CA THR A 306 -25.07 -12.22 9.46
C THR A 306 -26.58 -12.01 9.64
N ASP A 307 -27.00 -11.36 10.72
CA ASP A 307 -28.39 -11.25 11.14
C ASP A 307 -28.91 -9.81 11.30
N GLN A 308 -28.15 -8.83 10.85
CA GLN A 308 -28.48 -7.40 10.96
C GLN A 308 -28.05 -6.67 9.68
N PRO A 309 -28.61 -5.49 9.38
CA PRO A 309 -28.14 -4.68 8.28
C PRO A 309 -26.66 -4.33 8.40
N ASP A 310 -25.96 -4.31 7.28
CA ASP A 310 -24.56 -3.90 7.21
C ASP A 310 -24.39 -2.48 7.77
N THR A 311 -23.37 -2.33 8.61
CA THR A 311 -23.00 -1.04 9.19
C THR A 311 -21.68 -0.57 8.62
N ARG A 312 -21.30 0.67 8.92
CA ARG A 312 -19.95 1.19 8.60
C ARG A 312 -19.28 1.63 9.89
N GLY A 313 -18.00 1.37 10.02
CA GLY A 313 -17.26 1.75 11.22
C GLY A 313 -15.76 1.82 10.98
N LYS A 314 -15.06 2.42 11.93
CA LYS A 314 -13.60 2.50 11.97
C LYS A 314 -13.05 1.14 12.34
N ARG A 315 -12.26 0.54 11.47
CA ARG A 315 -11.67 -0.80 11.68
C ARG A 315 -10.28 -0.89 11.11
N ILE A 316 -9.44 -1.69 11.74
CA ILE A 316 -8.18 -2.14 11.17
C ILE A 316 -8.49 -2.99 9.93
N GLN A 317 -7.82 -2.66 8.84
CA GLN A 317 -7.90 -3.36 7.58
C GLN A 317 -6.63 -4.19 7.41
N PHE A 318 -6.77 -5.47 7.10
CA PHE A 318 -5.65 -6.38 6.92
C PHE A 318 -5.74 -7.07 5.57
N LYS A 319 -4.62 -7.12 4.87
CA LYS A 319 -4.47 -7.83 3.60
C LYS A 319 -3.23 -8.71 3.65
N GLU A 320 -3.39 -9.95 3.28
CA GLU A 320 -2.30 -10.90 3.07
C GLU A 320 -2.28 -11.35 1.60
N THR A 321 -1.08 -11.53 1.08
CA THR A 321 -0.87 -12.02 -0.29
C THR A 321 0.29 -13.00 -0.31
N LEU A 322 0.05 -14.18 -0.85
CA LEU A 322 1.08 -15.16 -1.19
C LEU A 322 1.21 -15.20 -2.71
N GLY A 323 2.42 -15.00 -3.22
CA GLY A 323 2.69 -14.99 -4.66
C GLY A 323 3.84 -15.92 -5.03
N LEU A 324 3.69 -16.58 -6.18
CA LEU A 324 4.76 -17.25 -6.91
C LEU A 324 4.85 -16.60 -8.28
N GLY A 325 5.99 -16.08 -8.67
CA GLY A 325 6.10 -15.29 -9.87
C GLY A 325 7.39 -15.43 -10.66
N LEU A 326 7.30 -15.01 -11.91
CA LEU A 326 8.42 -14.76 -12.79
C LEU A 326 8.81 -13.30 -12.68
N THR A 327 10.09 -13.03 -12.38
CA THR A 327 10.62 -11.67 -12.23
C THR A 327 11.71 -11.42 -13.26
N TYR A 328 11.63 -10.30 -13.95
CA TYR A 328 12.66 -9.79 -14.86
C TYR A 328 13.15 -8.43 -14.35
N LYS A 329 14.48 -8.23 -14.37
CA LYS A 329 15.16 -6.99 -13.97
C LYS A 329 15.88 -6.38 -15.17
N PHE A 330 15.90 -5.05 -15.25
CA PHE A 330 16.58 -4.28 -16.30
C PHE A 330 17.26 -3.04 -15.75
#